data_8d33e91ee0bde80c7afb9671c6c34b36
#
_entry.id   8d33e91ee0bde80c7afb9671c6c34b36
#
_cell.length_a   1.000
_cell.length_b   1.000
_cell.length_c   1.000
_cell.angle_alpha   90.00
_cell.angle_beta   90.00
_cell.angle_gamma   90.00
#
_symmetry.space_group_name_H-M   'P 1'
#
loop_
_entity.id
_entity.type
_entity.pdbx_description
1 polymer ?
#
loop_
_entity_poly.entity_id
_entity_poly.type
_entity_poly.pdbx_seq_one_letter_code
_entity_poly.pdbx_strand_id
1 'polypeptide(L)'
;MTKGADLATLVGARICHDLISPIGAIGNGMELLSLSGTPPSPELELIGDSLRNAMARVQFFRIAFGAAQTGQVVSRSEILDTLQGAGHGGRIAYEWKVPGNPSRSLVRTAFLILQCLETAMPRGGAITIASTSCGLNILAAGQDLRIDPALWDRFGQLADNRPMIPAVVQFALLPQALSDAGQDVSVTFEPERIKVTVAMDALGGPDVSPSADLAANLEADLQTKG
;
A
#
# COMPACT_ATOMS: atom_id res chain seq x y z
N MET A 1 -1.78 23.77 -12.10
CA MET A 1 -2.49 22.53 -12.54
C MET A 1 -2.85 21.58 -11.37
N THR A 2 -3.05 22.09 -10.17
CA THR A 2 -3.27 21.35 -8.91
C THR A 2 -4.72 20.90 -8.65
N LYS A 3 -5.71 21.41 -9.39
CA LYS A 3 -7.13 21.17 -9.08
C LYS A 3 -7.66 19.76 -9.38
N GLY A 4 -7.10 19.04 -10.33
CA GLY A 4 -7.62 17.73 -10.73
C GLY A 4 -7.22 16.58 -9.79
N ALA A 5 -5.97 16.57 -9.33
CA ALA A 5 -5.48 15.56 -8.40
C ALA A 5 -6.09 15.72 -7.00
N ASP A 6 -6.34 16.97 -6.59
CA ASP A 6 -7.02 17.28 -5.33
C ASP A 6 -8.46 16.77 -5.34
N LEU A 7 -9.18 16.96 -6.45
CA LEU A 7 -10.55 16.45 -6.61
C LEU A 7 -10.60 14.91 -6.60
N ALA A 8 -9.67 14.21 -7.26
CA ALA A 8 -9.60 12.75 -7.25
C ALA A 8 -9.36 12.20 -5.83
N THR A 9 -8.50 12.86 -5.07
CA THR A 9 -8.23 12.54 -3.66
C THR A 9 -9.49 12.72 -2.80
N LEU A 10 -10.21 13.83 -2.97
CA LEU A 10 -11.45 14.10 -2.25
C LEU A 10 -12.56 13.09 -2.60
N VAL A 11 -12.72 12.75 -3.89
CA VAL A 11 -13.69 11.75 -4.34
C VAL A 11 -13.36 10.38 -3.78
N GLY A 12 -12.08 9.97 -3.83
CA GLY A 12 -11.62 8.70 -3.24
C GLY A 12 -11.88 8.63 -1.74
N ALA A 13 -11.56 9.70 -1.01
CA ALA A 13 -11.84 9.79 0.42
C ALA A 13 -13.34 9.70 0.73
N ARG A 14 -14.19 10.37 -0.07
CA ARG A 14 -15.64 10.34 0.08
C ARG A 14 -16.21 8.94 -0.17
N ILE A 15 -15.79 8.28 -1.25
CA ILE A 15 -16.22 6.91 -1.56
C ILE A 15 -15.85 5.95 -0.43
N CYS A 16 -14.60 6.00 0.06
CA CYS A 16 -14.18 5.16 1.18
C CYS A 16 -15.02 5.41 2.44
N HIS A 17 -15.31 6.67 2.77
CA HIS A 17 -16.14 7.03 3.91
C HIS A 17 -17.56 6.44 3.78
N ASP A 18 -18.16 6.56 2.62
CA ASP A 18 -19.54 6.10 2.39
C ASP A 18 -19.67 4.57 2.31
N LEU A 19 -18.56 3.86 2.01
CA LEU A 19 -18.51 2.40 2.03
C LEU A 19 -18.22 1.81 3.42
N ILE A 20 -17.44 2.49 4.25
CA ILE A 20 -17.10 2.00 5.60
C ILE A 20 -18.35 1.79 6.46
N SER A 21 -19.31 2.72 6.40
CA SER A 21 -20.51 2.67 7.23
C SER A 21 -21.40 1.45 6.93
N PRO A 22 -21.84 1.19 5.68
CA PRO A 22 -22.69 0.03 5.39
C PRO A 22 -21.95 -1.30 5.59
N ILE A 23 -20.65 -1.38 5.25
CA ILE A 23 -19.86 -2.58 5.47
C ILE A 23 -19.71 -2.85 6.97
N GLY A 24 -19.48 -1.82 7.79
CA GLY A 24 -19.44 -1.93 9.24
C GLY A 24 -20.78 -2.39 9.84
N ALA A 25 -21.91 -1.89 9.32
CA ALA A 25 -23.23 -2.33 9.75
C ALA A 25 -23.48 -3.83 9.48
N ILE A 26 -23.01 -4.35 8.34
CA ILE A 26 -23.05 -5.79 8.04
C ILE A 26 -22.19 -6.57 9.05
N GLY A 27 -20.99 -6.06 9.39
CA GLY A 27 -20.11 -6.66 10.39
C GLY A 27 -20.78 -6.77 11.77
N ASN A 28 -21.37 -5.68 12.22
CA ASN A 28 -22.12 -5.66 13.48
C ASN A 28 -23.32 -6.65 13.46
N GLY A 29 -24.01 -6.77 12.32
CA GLY A 29 -25.08 -7.77 12.14
C GLY A 29 -24.58 -9.20 12.28
N MET A 30 -23.42 -9.51 11.68
CA MET A 30 -22.76 -10.82 11.81
C MET A 30 -22.35 -11.13 13.27
N GLU A 31 -21.83 -10.14 13.98
CA GLU A 31 -21.47 -10.27 15.38
C GLU A 31 -22.71 -10.54 16.26
N LEU A 32 -23.81 -9.80 16.02
CA LEU A 32 -25.07 -10.03 16.73
C LEU A 32 -25.64 -11.44 16.48
N LEU A 33 -25.55 -11.96 15.26
CA LEU A 33 -25.95 -13.33 14.94
C LEU A 33 -25.12 -14.35 15.75
N SER A 34 -23.81 -14.15 15.84
CA SER A 34 -22.93 -14.98 16.64
C SER A 34 -23.28 -14.92 18.14
N LEU A 35 -23.52 -13.72 18.67
CA LEU A 35 -23.91 -13.51 20.08
C LEU A 35 -25.30 -14.06 20.42
N SER A 36 -26.22 -14.12 19.45
CA SER A 36 -27.57 -14.69 19.62
C SER A 36 -27.59 -16.23 19.62
N GLY A 37 -26.43 -16.86 19.53
CA GLY A 37 -26.31 -18.32 19.55
C GLY A 37 -26.59 -18.99 18.21
N THR A 38 -26.57 -18.23 17.09
CA THR A 38 -26.67 -18.81 15.75
C THR A 38 -25.46 -19.76 15.54
N PRO A 39 -25.69 -21.04 15.20
CA PRO A 39 -24.59 -21.98 15.00
C PRO A 39 -23.66 -21.51 13.86
N PRO A 40 -22.34 -21.72 14.00
CA PRO A 40 -21.41 -21.51 12.89
C PRO A 40 -21.83 -22.33 11.67
N SER A 41 -21.80 -21.72 10.49
CA SER A 41 -21.99 -22.43 9.23
C SER A 41 -20.95 -21.98 8.21
N PRO A 42 -20.62 -22.83 7.23
CA PRO A 42 -19.66 -22.46 6.18
C PRO A 42 -20.06 -21.18 5.42
N GLU A 43 -21.35 -20.91 5.28
CA GLU A 43 -21.88 -19.70 4.62
C GLU A 43 -21.61 -18.47 5.48
N LEU A 44 -21.83 -18.54 6.79
CA LEU A 44 -21.53 -17.42 7.70
C LEU A 44 -20.03 -17.15 7.79
N GLU A 45 -19.20 -18.17 7.79
CA GLU A 45 -17.74 -18.02 7.73
C GLU A 45 -17.31 -17.34 6.44
N LEU A 46 -17.85 -17.78 5.28
CA LEU A 46 -17.57 -17.16 3.97
C LEU A 46 -17.98 -15.70 3.91
N ILE A 47 -19.17 -15.35 4.45
CA ILE A 47 -19.63 -13.96 4.52
C ILE A 47 -18.71 -13.14 5.42
N GLY A 48 -18.31 -13.67 6.57
CA GLY A 48 -17.38 -13.03 7.50
C GLY A 48 -16.03 -12.76 6.88
N ASP A 49 -15.46 -13.74 6.17
CA ASP A 49 -14.18 -13.58 5.45
C ASP A 49 -14.30 -12.53 4.34
N SER A 50 -15.36 -12.58 3.55
CA SER A 50 -15.61 -11.61 2.48
C SER A 50 -15.73 -10.20 3.02
N LEU A 51 -16.41 -10.04 4.15
CA LEU A 51 -16.59 -8.76 4.84
C LEU A 51 -15.25 -8.22 5.35
N ARG A 52 -14.45 -9.06 6.03
CA ARG A 52 -13.10 -8.68 6.49
C ARG A 52 -12.22 -8.22 5.34
N ASN A 53 -12.22 -8.97 4.23
CA ASN A 53 -11.47 -8.62 3.03
C ASN A 53 -11.94 -7.27 2.44
N ALA A 54 -13.26 -7.04 2.35
CA ALA A 54 -13.81 -5.78 1.84
C ALA A 54 -13.41 -4.59 2.72
N MET A 55 -13.52 -4.73 4.04
CA MET A 55 -13.12 -3.68 4.99
C MET A 55 -11.63 -3.35 4.86
N ALA A 56 -10.77 -4.36 4.80
CA ALA A 56 -9.34 -4.18 4.65
C ALA A 56 -8.98 -3.46 3.33
N ARG A 57 -9.65 -3.81 2.22
CA ARG A 57 -9.43 -3.12 0.93
C ARG A 57 -9.91 -1.68 0.96
N VAL A 58 -11.05 -1.38 1.57
CA VAL A 58 -11.53 0.01 1.74
C VAL A 58 -10.55 0.81 2.61
N GLN A 59 -10.05 0.23 3.70
CA GLN A 59 -9.04 0.85 4.54
C GLN A 59 -7.73 1.12 3.77
N PHE A 60 -7.28 0.15 2.99
CA PHE A 60 -6.12 0.28 2.12
C PHE A 60 -6.29 1.47 1.15
N PHE A 61 -7.44 1.55 0.48
CA PHE A 61 -7.74 2.65 -0.45
C PHE A 61 -7.85 4.00 0.26
N ARG A 62 -8.39 4.04 1.48
CA ARG A 62 -8.42 5.25 2.31
C ARG A 62 -7.02 5.79 2.61
N ILE A 63 -6.05 4.90 2.80
CA ILE A 63 -4.65 5.30 2.99
C ILE A 63 -4.04 5.75 1.66
N ALA A 64 -4.18 4.96 0.60
CA ALA A 64 -3.55 5.22 -0.69
C ALA A 64 -4.10 6.47 -1.40
N PHE A 65 -5.42 6.64 -1.40
CA PHE A 65 -6.10 7.72 -2.14
C PHE A 65 -6.47 8.92 -1.26
N GLY A 66 -6.42 8.78 0.07
CA GLY A 66 -6.75 9.87 0.98
C GLY A 66 -5.72 10.99 0.96
N ALA A 67 -6.14 12.18 1.38
CA ALA A 67 -5.23 13.32 1.56
C ALA A 67 -4.18 13.04 2.64
N ALA A 68 -2.99 13.57 2.45
CA ALA A 68 -1.94 13.57 3.46
C ALA A 68 -1.61 15.02 3.83
N GLN A 69 -2.03 15.44 5.02
CA GLN A 69 -1.70 16.76 5.55
C GLN A 69 -0.34 16.74 6.25
N THR A 70 0.36 17.86 6.22
CA THR A 70 1.65 18.01 6.91
C THR A 70 1.50 17.72 8.40
N GLY A 71 2.44 16.96 8.96
CA GLY A 71 2.44 16.59 10.39
C GLY A 71 1.52 15.43 10.77
N GLN A 72 0.70 14.89 9.85
CA GLN A 72 -0.07 13.68 10.11
C GLN A 72 0.83 12.44 10.10
N VAL A 73 0.59 11.53 11.04
CA VAL A 73 1.22 10.20 11.09
C VAL A 73 0.16 9.10 10.99
N VAL A 74 0.59 7.91 10.60
CA VAL A 74 -0.23 6.70 10.64
C VAL A 74 0.39 5.76 11.66
N SER A 75 -0.44 5.22 12.55
CA SER A 75 0.08 4.29 13.56
C SER A 75 0.56 3.00 12.90
N ARG A 76 1.65 2.44 13.44
CA ARG A 76 2.17 1.18 12.95
C ARG A 76 1.13 0.06 13.02
N SER A 77 0.29 0.03 14.05
CA SER A 77 -0.81 -0.94 14.17
C SER A 77 -1.80 -0.81 13.02
N GLU A 78 -2.27 0.41 12.71
CA GLU A 78 -3.19 0.64 11.58
C GLU A 78 -2.61 0.15 10.25
N ILE A 79 -1.30 0.37 10.01
CA ILE A 79 -0.62 -0.12 8.81
C ILE A 79 -0.60 -1.64 8.77
N LEU A 80 -0.20 -2.29 9.86
CA LEU A 80 -0.11 -3.75 9.95
C LEU A 80 -1.48 -4.42 9.78
N ASP A 81 -2.51 -3.92 10.48
CA ASP A 81 -3.88 -4.45 10.40
C ASP A 81 -4.42 -4.32 8.97
N THR A 82 -4.17 -3.16 8.32
CA THR A 82 -4.59 -2.92 6.94
C THR A 82 -3.88 -3.86 5.96
N LEU A 83 -2.57 -4.03 6.08
CA LEU A 83 -1.79 -4.89 5.18
C LEU A 83 -2.10 -6.38 5.42
N GLN A 84 -2.25 -6.80 6.68
CA GLN A 84 -2.65 -8.15 7.03
C GLN A 84 -4.04 -8.48 6.46
N GLY A 85 -5.01 -7.59 6.64
CA GLY A 85 -6.34 -7.76 6.11
C GLY A 85 -6.38 -7.77 4.59
N ALA A 86 -5.61 -6.90 3.92
CA ALA A 86 -5.51 -6.86 2.46
C ALA A 86 -4.80 -8.11 1.90
N GLY A 87 -3.89 -8.71 2.66
CA GLY A 87 -3.19 -9.96 2.34
C GLY A 87 -4.00 -11.21 2.67
N HIS A 88 -4.97 -11.14 3.59
CA HIS A 88 -5.79 -12.28 4.02
C HIS A 88 -6.70 -12.76 2.87
N GLY A 89 -6.53 -14.01 2.45
CA GLY A 89 -7.18 -14.53 1.22
C GLY A 89 -6.65 -13.93 -0.07
N GLY A 90 -5.70 -13.01 0.00
CA GLY A 90 -4.99 -12.43 -1.13
C GLY A 90 -3.80 -13.27 -1.56
N ARG A 91 -3.38 -13.05 -2.81
CA ARG A 91 -2.23 -13.75 -3.40
C ARG A 91 -0.89 -13.15 -2.96
N ILE A 92 -0.89 -12.00 -2.28
CA ILE A 92 0.30 -11.24 -1.93
C ILE A 92 0.43 -11.18 -0.42
N ALA A 93 1.58 -11.58 0.11
CA ALA A 93 1.96 -11.39 1.50
C ALA A 93 2.71 -10.05 1.65
N TYR A 94 2.33 -9.25 2.64
CA TYR A 94 2.99 -7.98 2.94
C TYR A 94 3.79 -8.07 4.23
N GLU A 95 5.00 -7.56 4.21
CA GLU A 95 5.86 -7.47 5.38
C GLU A 95 6.30 -6.01 5.59
N TRP A 96 5.83 -5.38 6.66
CA TRP A 96 6.16 -4.00 7.01
C TRP A 96 7.24 -3.95 8.09
N LYS A 97 8.46 -3.57 7.70
CA LYS A 97 9.65 -3.46 8.57
C LYS A 97 10.00 -2.01 8.94
N VAL A 98 9.13 -1.05 8.62
CA VAL A 98 9.35 0.34 9.01
C VAL A 98 9.00 0.53 10.48
N PRO A 99 9.91 1.05 11.32
CA PRO A 99 9.66 1.26 12.74
C PRO A 99 8.80 2.49 12.99
N GLY A 100 8.20 2.56 14.17
CA GLY A 100 7.46 3.72 14.67
C GLY A 100 6.18 4.02 13.89
N ASN A 101 5.77 5.27 13.94
CA ASN A 101 4.58 5.81 13.28
C ASN A 101 5.03 6.77 12.16
N PRO A 102 5.17 6.29 10.93
CA PRO A 102 5.65 7.09 9.82
C PRO A 102 4.67 8.19 9.41
N SER A 103 5.17 9.21 8.70
CA SER A 103 4.33 10.29 8.19
C SER A 103 3.27 9.74 7.23
N ARG A 104 2.09 10.37 7.24
CA ARG A 104 0.98 10.00 6.36
C ARG A 104 1.36 10.07 4.89
N SER A 105 2.18 11.04 4.50
CA SER A 105 2.67 11.18 3.12
C SER A 105 3.52 9.97 2.70
N LEU A 106 4.46 9.54 3.56
CA LEU A 106 5.30 8.37 3.28
C LEU A 106 4.47 7.09 3.15
N VAL A 107 3.50 6.88 4.06
CA VAL A 107 2.61 5.72 4.02
C VAL A 107 1.74 5.75 2.76
N ARG A 108 1.19 6.92 2.39
CA ARG A 108 0.40 7.08 1.15
C ARG A 108 1.22 6.70 -0.07
N THR A 109 2.45 7.22 -0.19
CA THR A 109 3.37 6.86 -1.29
C THR A 109 3.63 5.36 -1.31
N ALA A 110 3.96 4.76 -0.16
CA ALA A 110 4.19 3.31 -0.08
C ALA A 110 2.96 2.52 -0.55
N PHE A 111 1.75 2.86 -0.10
CA PHE A 111 0.52 2.16 -0.47
C PHE A 111 0.15 2.32 -1.95
N LEU A 112 0.44 3.47 -2.57
CA LEU A 112 0.32 3.63 -4.02
C LEU A 112 1.31 2.74 -4.78
N ILE A 113 2.55 2.64 -4.31
CA ILE A 113 3.56 1.75 -4.88
C ILE A 113 3.14 0.29 -4.74
N LEU A 114 2.60 -0.12 -3.58
CA LEU A 114 2.07 -1.48 -3.39
C LEU A 114 1.02 -1.83 -4.44
N GLN A 115 0.09 -0.93 -4.76
CA GLN A 115 -0.90 -1.17 -5.81
C GLN A 115 -0.28 -1.27 -7.22
N CYS A 116 0.77 -0.49 -7.51
CA CYS A 116 1.50 -0.65 -8.77
C CYS A 116 2.16 -2.03 -8.84
N LEU A 117 2.78 -2.48 -7.75
CA LEU A 117 3.40 -3.80 -7.64
C LEU A 117 2.36 -4.93 -7.72
N GLU A 118 1.20 -4.81 -7.05
CA GLU A 118 0.10 -5.77 -7.17
C GLU A 118 -0.32 -6.01 -8.65
N THR A 119 -0.30 -4.95 -9.46
CA THR A 119 -0.61 -5.04 -10.89
C THR A 119 0.42 -5.88 -11.67
N ALA A 120 1.68 -5.83 -11.25
CA ALA A 120 2.76 -6.62 -11.84
C ALA A 120 2.83 -8.06 -11.33
N MET A 121 2.07 -8.42 -10.30
CA MET A 121 2.13 -9.71 -9.59
C MET A 121 0.82 -10.53 -9.75
N PRO A 122 0.42 -10.95 -10.96
CA PRO A 122 -0.87 -11.62 -11.18
C PRO A 122 -0.98 -12.97 -10.47
N ARG A 123 0.16 -13.64 -10.23
CA ARG A 123 0.21 -14.90 -9.47
C ARG A 123 0.50 -14.70 -7.99
N GLY A 124 0.64 -13.44 -7.56
CA GLY A 124 0.98 -13.11 -6.16
C GLY A 124 2.45 -13.23 -5.85
N GLY A 125 2.76 -13.34 -4.57
CA GLY A 125 4.12 -13.38 -4.05
C GLY A 125 4.24 -12.67 -2.71
N ALA A 126 5.38 -12.05 -2.46
CA ALA A 126 5.64 -11.29 -1.23
C ALA A 126 6.16 -9.89 -1.54
N ILE A 127 5.75 -8.92 -0.73
CA ILE A 127 6.25 -7.55 -0.79
C ILE A 127 6.74 -7.15 0.59
N THR A 128 8.04 -6.84 0.68
CA THR A 128 8.68 -6.35 1.91
C THR A 128 8.94 -4.84 1.80
N ILE A 129 8.56 -4.10 2.83
CA ILE A 129 8.76 -2.66 2.94
C ILE A 129 9.68 -2.39 4.12
N ALA A 130 10.83 -1.77 3.87
CA ALA A 130 11.81 -1.45 4.90
C ALA A 130 12.25 0.02 4.81
N SER A 131 12.55 0.63 5.97
CA SER A 131 13.14 1.96 6.01
C SER A 131 14.62 1.92 5.64
N THR A 132 15.09 3.01 5.02
CA THR A 132 16.50 3.29 4.80
C THR A 132 16.88 4.56 5.55
N SER A 133 18.15 4.94 5.50
CA SER A 133 18.61 6.23 6.06
C SER A 133 17.93 7.46 5.44
N CYS A 134 17.41 7.33 4.22
CA CYS A 134 16.84 8.45 3.46
C CYS A 134 15.47 8.16 2.84
N GLY A 135 14.74 7.12 3.31
CA GLY A 135 13.42 6.82 2.74
C GLY A 135 12.99 5.37 2.91
N LEU A 136 12.51 4.73 1.84
CA LEU A 136 12.03 3.35 1.84
C LEU A 136 12.70 2.52 0.75
N ASN A 137 12.95 1.24 1.06
CA ASN A 137 13.13 0.17 0.08
C ASN A 137 11.89 -0.73 0.09
N ILE A 138 11.32 -0.96 -1.08
CA ILE A 138 10.19 -1.86 -1.29
C ILE A 138 10.64 -2.93 -2.26
N LEU A 139 10.61 -4.18 -1.83
CA LEU A 139 11.01 -5.34 -2.61
C LEU A 139 9.79 -6.23 -2.85
N ALA A 140 9.38 -6.36 -4.09
CA ALA A 140 8.38 -7.33 -4.53
C ALA A 140 9.09 -8.56 -5.10
N ALA A 141 8.71 -9.74 -4.66
CA ALA A 141 9.22 -11.02 -5.15
C ALA A 141 8.05 -11.93 -5.53
N GLY A 142 8.09 -12.51 -6.72
CA GLY A 142 7.02 -13.37 -7.22
C GLY A 142 7.37 -14.02 -8.56
N GLN A 143 6.65 -15.10 -8.88
CA GLN A 143 6.78 -15.77 -10.17
C GLN A 143 5.93 -15.06 -11.23
N ASP A 144 6.39 -15.11 -12.49
CA ASP A 144 5.69 -14.52 -13.65
C ASP A 144 5.31 -13.04 -13.47
N LEU A 145 6.28 -12.23 -13.07
CA LEU A 145 6.08 -10.79 -13.01
C LEU A 145 5.73 -10.23 -14.40
N ARG A 146 4.67 -9.42 -14.47
CA ARG A 146 4.21 -8.79 -15.70
C ARG A 146 4.45 -7.30 -15.65
N ILE A 147 5.49 -6.87 -16.34
CA ILE A 147 5.86 -5.47 -16.45
C ILE A 147 5.25 -4.93 -17.74
N ASP A 148 4.25 -4.06 -17.63
CA ASP A 148 3.72 -3.31 -18.77
C ASP A 148 4.56 -2.02 -18.94
N PRO A 149 5.42 -1.91 -19.95
CA PRO A 149 6.27 -0.74 -20.13
C PRO A 149 5.46 0.56 -20.21
N ALA A 150 4.26 0.53 -20.83
CA ALA A 150 3.43 1.72 -20.96
C ALA A 150 2.93 2.27 -19.63
N LEU A 151 2.79 1.42 -18.60
CA LEU A 151 2.44 1.83 -17.25
C LEU A 151 3.68 2.25 -16.45
N TRP A 152 4.74 1.45 -16.52
CA TRP A 152 5.94 1.67 -15.72
C TRP A 152 6.80 2.83 -16.22
N ASP A 153 6.71 3.21 -17.49
CA ASP A 153 7.30 4.46 -18.03
C ASP A 153 6.69 5.72 -17.37
N ARG A 154 5.48 5.61 -16.79
CA ARG A 154 4.83 6.69 -16.03
C ARG A 154 5.27 6.76 -14.57
N PHE A 155 5.91 5.72 -14.10
CA PHE A 155 6.27 5.58 -12.70
C PHE A 155 7.21 6.72 -12.28
N GLY A 156 6.71 7.64 -11.47
CA GLY A 156 7.46 8.83 -11.06
C GLY A 156 7.41 10.02 -12.01
N GLN A 157 6.71 9.97 -13.17
CA GLN A 157 6.66 11.07 -14.15
C GLN A 157 5.34 11.86 -14.05
N LEU A 158 5.43 13.18 -13.82
CA LEU A 158 4.28 14.08 -13.62
C LEU A 158 3.46 14.40 -14.87
N ALA A 159 4.02 14.28 -16.07
CA ALA A 159 3.41 14.79 -17.29
C ALA A 159 3.03 13.67 -18.26
N ASP A 160 1.91 13.00 -18.00
CA ASP A 160 1.37 12.04 -18.94
C ASP A 160 -0.13 12.29 -19.17
N ASN A 161 -0.49 12.73 -20.37
CA ASN A 161 -1.88 12.98 -20.78
C ASN A 161 -2.53 11.79 -21.51
N ARG A 162 -1.87 10.62 -21.55
CA ARG A 162 -2.45 9.43 -22.18
C ARG A 162 -3.70 8.98 -21.39
N PRO A 163 -4.77 8.50 -22.05
CA PRO A 163 -5.94 7.97 -21.39
C PRO A 163 -5.58 6.87 -20.39
N MET A 164 -6.23 6.89 -19.24
CA MET A 164 -6.01 5.91 -18.18
C MET A 164 -7.32 5.22 -17.82
N ILE A 165 -7.28 3.90 -17.67
CA ILE A 165 -8.41 3.13 -17.15
C ILE A 165 -8.41 3.14 -15.62
N PRO A 166 -9.57 3.03 -14.96
CA PRO A 166 -9.67 3.07 -13.49
C PRO A 166 -8.82 2.03 -12.77
N ALA A 167 -8.62 0.86 -13.40
CA ALA A 167 -7.87 -0.25 -12.79
C ALA A 167 -6.38 0.04 -12.54
N VAL A 168 -5.81 1.09 -13.16
CA VAL A 168 -4.40 1.46 -13.03
C VAL A 168 -4.20 2.91 -12.63
N VAL A 169 -5.21 3.52 -12.01
CA VAL A 169 -5.20 4.94 -11.59
C VAL A 169 -4.06 5.27 -10.63
N GLN A 170 -3.55 4.31 -9.87
CA GLN A 170 -2.41 4.45 -8.97
C GLN A 170 -1.15 4.95 -9.69
N PHE A 171 -0.94 4.55 -10.95
CA PHE A 171 0.20 5.03 -11.76
C PHE A 171 0.08 6.52 -12.13
N ALA A 172 -1.13 7.09 -12.10
CA ALA A 172 -1.33 8.52 -12.30
C ALA A 172 -1.25 9.32 -10.99
N LEU A 173 -1.65 8.70 -9.86
CA LEU A 173 -1.65 9.37 -8.56
C LEU A 173 -0.28 9.35 -7.89
N LEU A 174 0.53 8.34 -8.15
CA LEU A 174 1.85 8.18 -7.54
C LEU A 174 2.79 9.37 -7.83
N PRO A 175 2.97 9.84 -9.09
CA PRO A 175 3.84 10.97 -9.37
C PRO A 175 3.44 12.25 -8.63
N GLN A 176 2.14 12.50 -8.49
CA GLN A 176 1.65 13.64 -7.73
C GLN A 176 1.92 13.48 -6.23
N ALA A 177 1.71 12.27 -5.68
CA ALA A 177 1.99 12.01 -4.27
C ALA A 177 3.48 12.17 -3.93
N LEU A 178 4.37 11.73 -4.83
CA LEU A 178 5.82 11.91 -4.72
C LEU A 178 6.20 13.40 -4.71
N SER A 179 5.68 14.15 -5.71
CA SER A 179 5.93 15.58 -5.81
C SER A 179 5.43 16.37 -4.60
N ASP A 180 4.20 16.07 -4.11
CA ASP A 180 3.60 16.71 -2.95
C ASP A 180 4.42 16.44 -1.66
N ALA A 181 5.11 15.31 -1.61
CA ALA A 181 5.90 14.87 -0.46
C ALA A 181 7.40 15.20 -0.57
N GLY A 182 7.86 15.79 -1.67
CA GLY A 182 9.29 16.01 -1.93
C GLY A 182 10.07 14.70 -1.96
N GLN A 183 9.53 13.69 -2.65
CA GLN A 183 10.11 12.35 -2.71
C GLN A 183 10.49 12.01 -4.15
N ASP A 184 11.63 11.36 -4.31
CA ASP A 184 12.07 10.74 -5.56
C ASP A 184 11.88 9.23 -5.52
N VAL A 185 11.65 8.63 -6.68
CA VAL A 185 11.48 7.18 -6.80
C VAL A 185 12.35 6.62 -7.91
N SER A 186 12.95 5.48 -7.66
CA SER A 186 13.61 4.66 -8.67
C SER A 186 13.10 3.24 -8.64
N VAL A 187 13.08 2.57 -9.79
CA VAL A 187 12.65 1.18 -9.91
C VAL A 187 13.68 0.37 -10.68
N THR A 188 13.94 -0.83 -10.21
CA THR A 188 14.80 -1.81 -10.88
C THR A 188 14.04 -3.11 -11.06
N PHE A 189 14.10 -3.65 -12.26
CA PHE A 189 13.44 -4.91 -12.63
C PHE A 189 14.46 -6.03 -12.74
N GLU A 190 14.18 -7.13 -12.07
CA GLU A 190 14.91 -8.40 -12.15
C GLU A 190 13.92 -9.51 -12.54
N PRO A 191 14.35 -10.70 -12.97
CA PRO A 191 13.44 -11.74 -13.48
C PRO A 191 12.29 -12.13 -12.56
N GLU A 192 12.52 -12.19 -11.25
CA GLU A 192 11.52 -12.57 -10.23
C GLU A 192 11.35 -11.50 -9.13
N ARG A 193 11.91 -10.30 -9.34
CA ARG A 193 11.91 -9.23 -8.35
C ARG A 193 11.71 -7.87 -8.99
N ILE A 194 11.02 -7.00 -8.26
CA ILE A 194 10.95 -5.57 -8.55
C ILE A 194 11.40 -4.84 -7.29
N LYS A 195 12.45 -4.05 -7.42
CA LYS A 195 12.93 -3.20 -6.32
C LYS A 195 12.53 -1.77 -6.58
N VAL A 196 11.85 -1.15 -5.62
CA VAL A 196 11.50 0.27 -5.64
C VAL A 196 12.20 0.94 -4.48
N THR A 197 12.93 2.03 -4.77
CA THR A 197 13.54 2.87 -3.74
C THR A 197 12.87 4.23 -3.77
N VAL A 198 12.36 4.66 -2.62
CA VAL A 198 11.83 6.02 -2.41
C VAL A 198 12.85 6.77 -1.59
N ALA A 199 13.39 7.86 -2.13
CA ALA A 199 14.28 8.77 -1.43
C ALA A 199 13.48 9.99 -0.94
N MET A 200 13.77 10.48 0.26
CA MET A 200 13.24 11.73 0.78
C MET A 200 14.30 12.82 0.57
N ASP A 201 13.88 13.97 0.04
CA ASP A 201 14.77 15.12 -0.03
C ASP A 201 15.25 15.50 1.37
N ALA A 202 16.55 15.76 1.52
CA ALA A 202 17.25 15.96 2.79
C ALA A 202 16.81 17.20 3.60
N LEU A 203 15.71 17.87 3.20
CA LEU A 203 15.29 19.16 3.75
C LEU A 203 14.06 19.12 4.68
N GLY A 204 13.68 17.98 5.26
CA GLY A 204 12.49 18.02 6.11
C GLY A 204 12.13 16.80 6.94
N GLY A 205 13.07 16.14 7.62
CA GLY A 205 12.71 15.05 8.55
C GLY A 205 13.27 15.24 9.94
N PRO A 206 12.55 14.90 11.02
CA PRO A 206 13.16 14.77 12.34
C PRO A 206 14.15 13.60 12.32
N ASP A 207 15.30 13.84 12.92
CA ASP A 207 16.44 12.97 13.10
C ASP A 207 16.05 11.55 13.58
N VAL A 208 16.03 10.57 12.66
CA VAL A 208 15.97 9.15 13.01
C VAL A 208 17.30 8.56 12.58
N SER A 209 18.25 8.56 13.50
CA SER A 209 19.56 7.91 13.28
C SER A 209 19.39 6.43 12.92
N PRO A 210 20.01 5.97 11.85
CA PRO A 210 19.89 4.57 11.43
C PRO A 210 20.78 3.68 12.29
N SER A 211 20.26 2.55 12.76
CA SER A 211 21.12 1.46 13.18
C SER A 211 21.69 0.76 11.92
N ALA A 212 22.99 0.79 11.77
CA ALA A 212 23.73 0.24 10.64
C ALA A 212 23.58 -1.29 10.43
N ASP A 213 22.94 -1.98 11.37
CA ASP A 213 22.82 -3.44 11.38
C ASP A 213 21.69 -4.02 10.49
N LEU A 214 20.75 -3.18 10.00
CA LEU A 214 19.59 -3.71 9.28
C LEU A 214 19.84 -4.02 7.80
N ALA A 215 20.76 -3.30 7.17
CA ALA A 215 21.09 -3.53 5.76
C ALA A 215 21.86 -4.85 5.56
N ALA A 216 22.75 -5.19 6.49
CA ALA A 216 23.52 -6.43 6.44
C ALA A 216 22.67 -7.67 6.72
N ASN A 217 21.64 -7.55 7.56
CA ASN A 217 20.73 -8.66 7.88
C ASN A 217 19.74 -8.98 6.77
N LEU A 218 19.39 -8.01 5.90
CA LEU A 218 18.47 -8.25 4.79
C LEU A 218 19.13 -9.12 3.69
N GLU A 219 20.42 -8.95 3.47
CA GLU A 219 21.18 -9.76 2.51
C GLU A 219 21.50 -11.17 3.05
N ALA A 220 21.71 -11.30 4.36
CA ALA A 220 22.02 -12.58 4.99
C ALA A 220 20.80 -13.53 5.07
N ASP A 221 19.60 -13.00 5.36
CA ASP A 221 18.36 -13.79 5.41
C ASP A 221 17.90 -14.31 4.02
N LEU A 222 18.34 -13.66 2.95
CA LEU A 222 18.04 -14.08 1.57
C LEU A 222 18.98 -15.18 1.05
N GLN A 223 20.16 -15.32 1.66
CA GLN A 223 21.14 -16.36 1.27
C GLN A 223 20.94 -17.70 2.00
N THR A 224 20.17 -17.73 3.10
CA THR A 224 19.96 -18.95 3.90
C THR A 224 18.69 -19.73 3.56
N LYS A 225 17.87 -19.24 2.62
CA LYS A 225 16.63 -19.90 2.16
C LYS A 225 16.63 -20.26 0.68
N GLY A 226 17.82 -20.39 0.06
CA GLY A 226 18.03 -20.92 -1.28
C GLY A 226 18.33 -22.41 -1.29
#